data_3222178ab7adc9b3f92c801d829887f8
#
_entry.id   3222178ab7adc9b3f92c801d829887f8
#
_cell.length_a   1.000
_cell.length_b   1.000
_cell.length_c   1.000
_cell.angle_alpha   90.00
_cell.angle_beta   90.00
_cell.angle_gamma   90.00
#
_symmetry.space_group_name_H-M   'P 1'
#
loop_
_entity.id
_entity.type
_entity.pdbx_description
1 polymer ?
#
loop_
_entity_poly.entity_id
_entity_poly.type
_entity_poly.pdbx_seq_one_letter_code
_entity_poly.pdbx_strand_id
1 'polypeptide(L)'
;MSSIKILLNSLWENDSENNADSAGSQVEQIRQYILTSYHENITLTALASAYHMDASYLSRMFSQTYGETIIAYLTRVRMEQAIRLMGDEEKKLETISFLVGYDDYNYFSRVFRKKLGVSPREYRNNICK
;
A
#
# COMPACT_ATOMS: atom_id res chain seq x y z
N MET A 1 0.30 -8.25 -16.57
CA MET A 1 -1.03 -7.91 -16.91
C MET A 1 -1.39 -6.56 -16.45
N SER A 2 -1.33 -6.31 -15.18
CA SER A 2 -1.75 -5.01 -14.73
C SER A 2 -0.91 -3.88 -15.29
N SER A 3 0.35 -4.12 -15.60
CA SER A 3 1.18 -3.05 -16.12
C SER A 3 0.72 -2.63 -17.51
N ILE A 4 0.21 -3.54 -18.28
CA ILE A 4 -0.27 -3.21 -19.60
C ILE A 4 -1.52 -2.36 -19.48
N LYS A 5 -2.40 -2.71 -18.55
CA LYS A 5 -3.59 -1.92 -18.34
C LYS A 5 -3.25 -0.51 -17.89
N ILE A 6 -2.27 -0.40 -17.04
CA ILE A 6 -1.86 0.90 -16.53
C ILE A 6 -1.38 1.78 -17.67
N LEU A 7 -0.61 1.21 -18.60
CA LEU A 7 -0.14 1.98 -19.72
C LEU A 7 -1.28 2.45 -20.60
N LEU A 8 -2.24 1.60 -20.83
CA LEU A 8 -3.39 1.99 -21.63
C LEU A 8 -4.17 3.10 -20.94
N ASN A 9 -4.32 2.97 -19.62
CA ASN A 9 -5.03 3.99 -18.87
C ASN A 9 -4.31 5.32 -18.95
N SER A 10 -3.01 5.30 -18.93
CA SER A 10 -2.25 6.54 -19.03
C SER A 10 -2.51 7.24 -20.34
N LEU A 11 -2.58 6.48 -21.41
CA LEU A 11 -2.85 7.07 -22.71
C LEU A 11 -4.24 7.70 -22.75
N TRP A 12 -5.18 7.03 -22.12
CA TRP A 12 -6.52 7.56 -22.06
C TRP A 12 -6.55 8.85 -21.29
N GLU A 13 -5.88 8.89 -20.16
CA GLU A 13 -5.92 10.04 -19.31
C GLU A 13 -5.35 11.25 -19.97
N ASN A 14 -4.39 11.06 -20.82
CA ASN A 14 -3.82 12.20 -21.50
C ASN A 14 -4.85 12.90 -22.35
N ASP A 15 -5.84 12.18 -22.77
CA ASP A 15 -6.84 12.79 -23.62
C ASP A 15 -7.92 13.47 -22.84
N SER A 16 -8.15 13.02 -21.64
CA SER A 16 -9.30 13.50 -20.96
C SER A 16 -9.04 14.64 -20.03
N GLU A 17 -7.96 15.16 -20.05
CA GLU A 17 -7.63 16.14 -19.17
C GLU A 17 -8.56 17.11 -18.74
N ASN A 18 -9.68 16.85 -18.24
CA ASN A 18 -10.55 17.85 -17.70
C ASN A 18 -10.35 17.87 -16.21
N ASN A 19 -10.76 18.92 -15.59
CA ASN A 19 -10.55 19.13 -14.19
C ASN A 19 -11.33 18.18 -13.31
N ALA A 20 -12.42 17.72 -13.78
CA ALA A 20 -13.23 16.81 -12.99
C ALA A 20 -12.48 15.51 -12.74
N ASP A 21 -11.66 15.11 -13.72
CA ASP A 21 -10.94 13.87 -13.59
C ASP A 21 -9.59 14.04 -12.96
N SER A 22 -9.10 15.25 -12.82
CA SER A 22 -7.74 15.41 -12.36
C SER A 22 -7.57 14.93 -10.91
N ALA A 23 -8.56 15.15 -10.05
CA ALA A 23 -8.46 14.66 -8.67
C ALA A 23 -8.48 13.14 -8.64
N GLY A 24 -9.36 12.55 -9.45
CA GLY A 24 -9.40 11.09 -9.54
C GLY A 24 -8.11 10.53 -10.10
N SER A 25 -7.53 11.22 -11.09
CA SER A 25 -6.28 10.80 -11.66
C SER A 25 -5.15 10.88 -10.64
N GLN A 26 -5.13 11.94 -9.80
CA GLN A 26 -4.13 12.07 -8.79
C GLN A 26 -4.26 10.98 -7.72
N VAL A 27 -5.48 10.65 -7.34
CA VAL A 27 -5.71 9.61 -6.36
C VAL A 27 -5.23 8.27 -6.90
N GLU A 28 -5.44 8.03 -8.19
CA GLU A 28 -4.96 6.80 -8.81
C GLU A 28 -3.43 6.78 -8.84
N GLN A 29 -2.79 7.90 -9.12
CA GLN A 29 -1.34 7.96 -9.11
C GLN A 29 -0.80 7.67 -7.71
N ILE A 30 -1.48 8.17 -6.68
CA ILE A 30 -1.08 7.94 -5.31
C ILE A 30 -1.22 6.45 -4.97
N ARG A 31 -2.30 5.82 -5.41
CA ARG A 31 -2.48 4.40 -5.18
C ARG A 31 -1.36 3.60 -5.83
N GLN A 32 -0.99 3.96 -7.07
CA GLN A 32 0.10 3.28 -7.75
C GLN A 32 1.43 3.50 -7.05
N TYR A 33 1.63 4.71 -6.53
CA TYR A 33 2.85 4.99 -5.79
C TYR A 33 2.94 4.09 -4.55
N ILE A 34 1.84 3.92 -3.84
CA ILE A 34 1.83 3.07 -2.66
C ILE A 34 2.17 1.63 -3.05
N LEU A 35 1.60 1.16 -4.15
CA LEU A 35 1.85 -0.22 -4.60
C LEU A 35 3.31 -0.47 -4.90
N THR A 36 4.01 0.54 -5.39
CA THR A 36 5.41 0.34 -5.78
C THR A 36 6.40 0.79 -4.72
N SER A 37 5.97 1.62 -3.77
CA SER A 37 6.87 2.19 -2.78
C SER A 37 6.42 1.95 -1.36
N TYR A 38 5.66 0.89 -1.13
CA TYR A 38 5.08 0.60 0.18
C TYR A 38 6.14 0.44 1.27
N HIS A 39 7.37 0.13 0.90
CA HIS A 39 8.44 -0.06 1.86
C HIS A 39 8.99 1.26 2.40
N GLU A 40 8.58 2.38 1.81
CA GLU A 40 9.07 3.68 2.24
C GLU A 40 8.19 4.24 3.34
N ASN A 41 8.67 5.27 4.01
CA ASN A 41 7.93 5.90 5.07
C ASN A 41 6.88 6.82 4.44
N ILE A 42 5.68 6.29 4.26
CA ILE A 42 4.60 7.00 3.60
C ILE A 42 3.62 7.53 4.63
N THR A 43 3.30 8.83 4.55
CA THR A 43 2.30 9.43 5.41
C THR A 43 1.32 10.22 4.56
N LEU A 44 0.12 10.42 5.09
CA LEU A 44 -0.90 11.20 4.39
C LEU A 44 -0.39 12.61 4.12
N THR A 45 0.25 13.22 5.09
CA THR A 45 0.74 14.59 4.96
C THR A 45 1.77 14.69 3.84
N ALA A 46 2.71 13.75 3.79
CA ALA A 46 3.75 13.78 2.77
C ALA A 46 3.16 13.58 1.38
N LEU A 47 2.18 12.69 1.26
CA LEU A 47 1.54 12.46 -0.03
C LEU A 47 0.77 13.69 -0.49
N ALA A 48 0.03 14.28 0.43
CA ALA A 48 -0.75 15.48 0.09
C ALA A 48 0.18 16.59 -0.38
N SER A 49 1.29 16.76 0.33
CA SER A 49 2.24 17.79 -0.03
C SER A 49 2.85 17.52 -1.40
N ALA A 50 3.22 16.28 -1.66
CA ALA A 50 3.85 15.92 -2.92
C ALA A 50 2.95 16.14 -4.12
N TYR A 51 1.64 15.97 -3.92
CA TYR A 51 0.68 16.12 -4.99
C TYR A 51 -0.07 17.44 -4.91
N HIS A 52 0.39 18.37 -4.06
CA HIS A 52 -0.20 19.69 -3.92
C HIS A 52 -1.69 19.63 -3.60
N MET A 53 -2.05 18.76 -2.67
CA MET A 53 -3.43 18.57 -2.26
C MET A 53 -3.57 18.84 -0.78
N ASP A 54 -4.76 19.24 -0.37
CA ASP A 54 -5.09 19.35 1.04
C ASP A 54 -5.20 17.93 1.60
N ALA A 55 -4.61 17.68 2.77
CA ALA A 55 -4.57 16.34 3.33
C ALA A 55 -5.97 15.79 3.61
N SER A 56 -6.87 16.64 4.13
CA SER A 56 -8.23 16.21 4.41
C SER A 56 -8.97 15.86 3.13
N TYR A 57 -8.76 16.64 2.09
CA TYR A 57 -9.40 16.39 0.81
C TYR A 57 -8.87 15.09 0.20
N LEU A 58 -7.56 14.88 0.25
CA LEU A 58 -6.97 13.65 -0.27
C LEU A 58 -7.52 12.45 0.48
N SER A 59 -7.57 12.53 1.80
CA SER A 59 -8.05 11.43 2.62
C SER A 59 -9.48 11.07 2.23
N ARG A 60 -10.34 12.08 2.05
CA ARG A 60 -11.73 11.84 1.71
C ARG A 60 -11.87 11.27 0.31
N MET A 61 -11.14 11.83 -0.64
CA MET A 61 -11.23 11.36 -2.02
C MET A 61 -10.74 9.93 -2.15
N PHE A 62 -9.65 9.59 -1.47
CA PHE A 62 -9.12 8.24 -1.55
C PHE A 62 -10.14 7.24 -0.97
N SER A 63 -10.71 7.58 0.18
CA SER A 63 -11.67 6.70 0.83
C SER A 63 -12.92 6.51 -0.01
N GLN A 64 -13.39 7.57 -0.64
CA GLN A 64 -14.57 7.49 -1.49
C GLN A 64 -14.29 6.66 -2.73
N THR A 65 -13.11 6.77 -3.26
CA THR A 65 -12.78 6.08 -4.51
C THR A 65 -12.50 4.60 -4.29
N TYR A 66 -11.78 4.27 -3.21
CA TYR A 66 -11.34 2.90 -3.01
C TYR A 66 -11.95 2.18 -1.81
N GLY A 67 -12.77 2.87 -1.05
CA GLY A 67 -13.45 2.22 0.07
C GLY A 67 -12.60 2.00 1.31
N GLU A 68 -11.41 2.55 1.37
CA GLU A 68 -10.57 2.42 2.54
C GLU A 68 -9.62 3.61 2.61
N THR A 69 -9.09 3.87 3.79
CA THR A 69 -8.17 5.00 3.95
C THR A 69 -6.82 4.69 3.33
N ILE A 70 -6.03 5.73 3.11
CA ILE A 70 -4.69 5.54 2.57
C ILE A 70 -3.86 4.64 3.48
N ILE A 71 -3.95 4.86 4.79
CA ILE A 71 -3.16 4.06 5.73
C ILE A 71 -3.64 2.61 5.74
N ALA A 72 -4.94 2.38 5.66
CA ALA A 72 -5.45 1.02 5.62
C ALA A 72 -4.99 0.32 4.34
N TYR A 73 -4.98 1.04 3.23
CA TYR A 73 -4.53 0.50 1.97
C TYR A 73 -3.04 0.14 2.04
N LEU A 74 -2.23 1.07 2.56
CA LEU A 74 -0.80 0.85 2.72
C LEU A 74 -0.54 -0.38 3.60
N THR A 75 -1.27 -0.48 4.71
CA THR A 75 -1.09 -1.61 5.62
C THR A 75 -1.44 -2.92 4.91
N ARG A 76 -2.53 -2.92 4.15
CA ARG A 76 -2.94 -4.12 3.44
C ARG A 76 -1.88 -4.55 2.42
N VAL A 77 -1.34 -3.59 1.68
CA VAL A 77 -0.29 -3.90 0.71
C VAL A 77 0.93 -4.49 1.41
N ARG A 78 1.33 -3.88 2.53
CA ARG A 78 2.49 -4.37 3.28
C ARG A 78 2.27 -5.77 3.80
N MET A 79 1.06 -6.05 4.30
CA MET A 79 0.77 -7.39 4.83
C MET A 79 0.77 -8.41 3.71
N GLU A 80 0.20 -8.08 2.57
CA GLU A 80 0.19 -8.99 1.44
C GLU A 80 1.60 -9.31 0.96
N GLN A 81 2.46 -8.30 0.92
CA GLN A 81 3.83 -8.53 0.51
C GLN A 81 4.60 -9.32 1.57
N ALA A 82 4.32 -9.09 2.84
CA ALA A 82 4.96 -9.86 3.89
C ALA A 82 4.60 -11.34 3.77
N ILE A 83 3.32 -11.62 3.52
CA ILE A 83 2.86 -12.99 3.37
C ILE A 83 3.56 -13.66 2.19
N ARG A 84 3.70 -12.93 1.09
CA ARG A 84 4.38 -13.48 -0.08
C ARG A 84 5.83 -13.82 0.24
N LEU A 85 6.51 -12.93 0.98
CA LEU A 85 7.91 -13.16 1.34
C LEU A 85 8.07 -14.30 2.34
N MET A 86 7.04 -14.57 3.14
CA MET A 86 7.10 -15.65 4.12
C MET A 86 7.21 -17.03 3.47
N GLY A 87 6.89 -17.12 2.19
CA GLY A 87 7.05 -18.38 1.47
C GLY A 87 8.51 -18.77 1.33
N ASP A 88 9.44 -17.84 1.48
CA ASP A 88 10.86 -18.14 1.45
C ASP A 88 11.27 -18.41 2.89
N GLU A 89 11.39 -19.67 3.24
CA GLU A 89 11.69 -20.06 4.62
C GLU A 89 13.03 -19.56 5.12
N GLU A 90 13.91 -19.20 4.22
CA GLU A 90 15.22 -18.72 4.63
C GLU A 90 15.20 -17.26 5.07
N LYS A 91 14.15 -16.52 4.75
CA LYS A 91 14.07 -15.15 5.18
C LYS A 91 13.52 -15.10 6.60
N LYS A 92 14.23 -14.40 7.48
CA LYS A 92 13.76 -14.24 8.84
C LYS A 92 12.59 -13.27 8.88
N LEU A 93 11.70 -13.49 9.82
CA LEU A 93 10.54 -12.61 9.95
C LEU A 93 10.93 -11.17 10.22
N GLU A 94 12.01 -10.95 10.97
CA GLU A 94 12.49 -9.59 11.21
C GLU A 94 12.94 -8.94 9.92
N THR A 95 13.57 -9.71 9.05
CA THR A 95 14.00 -9.20 7.76
C THR A 95 12.79 -8.85 6.91
N ILE A 96 11.79 -9.72 6.91
CA ILE A 96 10.56 -9.47 6.14
C ILE A 96 9.88 -8.20 6.64
N SER A 97 9.81 -8.04 7.96
CA SER A 97 9.22 -6.85 8.55
C SER A 97 9.89 -5.59 8.01
N PHE A 98 11.21 -5.60 7.99
CA PHE A 98 11.96 -4.44 7.50
C PHE A 98 11.73 -4.22 6.00
N LEU A 99 11.74 -5.30 5.24
CA LEU A 99 11.58 -5.20 3.79
C LEU A 99 10.24 -4.61 3.36
N VAL A 100 9.20 -4.82 4.17
CA VAL A 100 7.90 -4.28 3.82
C VAL A 100 7.62 -2.92 4.46
N GLY A 101 8.62 -2.37 5.16
CA GLY A 101 8.51 -0.98 5.60
C GLY A 101 8.38 -0.74 7.09
N TYR A 102 8.62 -1.74 7.92
CA TYR A 102 8.53 -1.58 9.38
C TYR A 102 9.92 -1.62 10.00
N ASP A 103 10.24 -0.62 10.79
CA ASP A 103 11.53 -0.58 11.45
C ASP A 103 11.53 -1.42 12.72
N ASP A 104 10.36 -1.66 13.29
CA ASP A 104 10.25 -2.36 14.56
C ASP A 104 9.44 -3.63 14.35
N TYR A 105 10.08 -4.77 14.52
CA TYR A 105 9.40 -6.06 14.33
C TYR A 105 8.24 -6.23 15.30
N ASN A 106 8.37 -5.75 16.53
CA ASN A 106 7.29 -5.91 17.49
C ASN A 106 6.03 -5.17 17.03
N TYR A 107 6.22 -4.00 16.46
CA TYR A 107 5.08 -3.25 15.94
C TYR A 107 4.49 -3.97 14.72
N PHE A 108 5.35 -4.46 13.84
CA PHE A 108 4.89 -5.23 12.68
C PHE A 108 4.07 -6.44 13.14
N SER A 109 4.55 -7.13 14.16
CA SER A 109 3.87 -8.32 14.66
C SER A 109 2.48 -7.97 15.18
N ARG A 110 2.36 -6.85 15.89
CA ARG A 110 1.05 -6.42 16.40
C ARG A 110 0.10 -6.07 15.28
N VAL A 111 0.59 -5.34 14.27
CA VAL A 111 -0.25 -4.99 13.13
C VAL A 111 -0.67 -6.24 12.37
N PHE A 112 0.28 -7.16 12.17
CA PHE A 112 0.00 -8.40 11.46
C PHE A 112 -1.09 -9.20 12.19
N ARG A 113 -0.94 -9.35 13.50
CA ARG A 113 -1.92 -10.11 14.27
C ARG A 113 -3.28 -9.45 14.24
N LYS A 114 -3.31 -8.12 14.27
CA LYS A 114 -4.58 -7.42 14.22
C LYS A 114 -5.27 -7.63 12.88
N LYS A 115 -4.51 -7.68 11.80
CA LYS A 115 -5.10 -7.80 10.46
C LYS A 115 -5.37 -9.25 10.07
N LEU A 116 -4.49 -10.16 10.45
CA LEU A 116 -4.60 -11.55 10.01
C LEU A 116 -5.15 -12.49 11.09
N GLY A 117 -5.25 -12.03 12.31
CA GLY A 117 -5.79 -12.84 13.38
C GLY A 117 -4.81 -13.74 14.08
N VAL A 118 -3.61 -13.90 13.53
CA VAL A 118 -2.57 -14.71 14.15
C VAL A 118 -1.24 -14.00 13.99
N SER A 119 -0.24 -14.39 14.77
CA SER A 119 1.07 -13.75 14.68
C SER A 119 1.78 -14.15 13.39
N PRO A 120 2.79 -13.40 12.98
CA PRO A 120 3.57 -13.79 11.81
C PRO A 120 4.17 -15.18 11.95
N ARG A 121 4.65 -15.53 13.14
CA ARG A 121 5.24 -16.83 13.34
C ARG A 121 4.21 -17.94 13.19
N GLU A 122 3.03 -17.74 13.76
CA GLU A 122 1.96 -18.72 13.63
C GLU A 122 1.53 -18.86 12.17
N TYR A 123 1.43 -17.75 11.48
CA TYR A 123 1.03 -17.78 10.09
C TYR A 123 2.04 -18.56 9.26
N ARG A 124 3.33 -18.30 9.47
CA ARG A 124 4.36 -18.99 8.71
C ARG A 124 4.35 -20.49 9.01
N ASN A 125 4.17 -20.84 10.28
CA ASN A 125 4.13 -22.26 10.62
C ASN A 125 2.98 -22.96 9.92
N ASN A 126 1.87 -22.26 9.73
CA ASN A 126 0.72 -22.88 9.07
C ASN A 126 0.93 -23.07 7.58
N ILE A 127 1.59 -22.14 6.92
CA ILE A 127 1.75 -22.24 5.48
C ILE A 127 2.98 -23.05 5.08
N CYS A 128 3.92 -23.25 5.99
CA CYS A 128 5.14 -23.98 5.67
C CYS A 128 5.14 -25.41 6.20
N LYS A 129 3.99 -25.93 6.46
CA LYS A 129 3.91 -27.35 6.90
C LYS A 129 3.97 -28.33 5.73
#